data_a8b4294653ffc2d69b9108d3ce75b162
#
_entry.id   a8b4294653ffc2d69b9108d3ce75b162
#
_cell.length_a   1.000
_cell.length_b   1.000
_cell.length_c   1.000
_cell.angle_alpha   90.00
_cell.angle_beta   90.00
_cell.angle_gamma   90.00
#
_symmetry.space_group_name_H-M   'P 1'
#
loop_
_entity.id
_entity.type
_entity.pdbx_description
1 polymer ?
#
loop_
_entity_poly.entity_id
_entity_poly.type
_entity_poly.pdbx_seq_one_letter_code
_entity_poly.pdbx_strand_id
1 'polypeptide(L)'
;YVTHKTTITPRAGLPQNIEVTLLEGVAAAPEAAPASGAPGEPGPAAAAAPAMVALVPALRTRTGQELKLLPAATFTMGSQRREPGRRANEGQRPVNLLRRFYMSTREVTNADFKQFRPEHRSGFVSQNTLELDRQPVVNVSWQDAAAYCNWLSAEAGLKPAYDKRGDQLVAVSPVTNGYRLPTEAEWEFVARSENGGSRLRKYPWGESLPVPAGAGN
;
A
#
# COMPACT_ATOMS: atom_id res chain seq x y z
N TYR A 1 15.82 -0.94 22.68
CA TYR A 1 15.10 -1.58 21.56
C TYR A 1 14.63 -2.94 22.03
N VAL A 2 13.31 -3.16 22.11
CA VAL A 2 12.73 -4.48 22.39
C VAL A 2 12.16 -4.99 21.07
N THR A 3 12.73 -6.07 20.56
CA THR A 3 12.30 -6.70 19.32
C THR A 3 11.32 -7.82 19.68
N HIS A 4 10.06 -7.69 19.35
CA HIS A 4 9.10 -8.79 19.42
C HIS A 4 9.08 -9.55 18.10
N LYS A 5 9.56 -10.79 18.10
CA LYS A 5 9.41 -11.72 16.97
C LYS A 5 8.10 -12.51 17.17
N THR A 6 7.18 -12.37 16.27
CA THR A 6 6.00 -13.24 16.20
C THR A 6 6.10 -14.07 14.93
N THR A 7 6.31 -15.37 15.09
CA THR A 7 6.32 -16.33 13.99
C THR A 7 4.90 -16.83 13.77
N ILE A 8 4.34 -16.56 12.59
CA ILE A 8 3.05 -17.12 12.18
C ILE A 8 3.35 -18.31 11.28
N THR A 9 2.98 -19.51 11.73
CA THR A 9 3.12 -20.74 10.95
C THR A 9 1.95 -20.85 9.96
N PRO A 10 2.20 -20.91 8.63
CA PRO A 10 1.13 -21.05 7.64
C PRO A 10 0.57 -22.48 7.66
N ARG A 11 -0.76 -22.60 7.57
CA ARG A 11 -1.43 -23.86 7.29
C ARG A 11 -1.19 -24.27 5.83
N ALA A 12 -1.01 -25.56 5.60
CA ALA A 12 -0.63 -26.15 4.31
C ALA A 12 -1.36 -25.58 3.10
N GLY A 13 -0.61 -25.11 2.11
CA GLY A 13 -1.10 -24.71 0.79
C GLY A 13 -0.64 -23.35 0.26
N LEU A 14 0.02 -22.52 1.03
CA LEU A 14 0.58 -21.24 0.57
C LEU A 14 2.05 -21.11 0.99
N PRO A 15 2.99 -20.93 0.05
CA PRO A 15 4.37 -20.64 0.39
C PRO A 15 4.47 -19.15 0.69
N GLN A 16 4.76 -18.80 1.92
CA GLN A 16 5.66 -17.71 2.34
C GLN A 16 5.47 -17.33 3.80
N ASN A 17 6.56 -17.41 4.56
CA ASN A 17 6.69 -16.79 5.86
C ASN A 17 6.79 -15.28 5.67
N ILE A 18 5.84 -14.53 6.19
CA ILE A 18 5.92 -13.06 6.27
C ILE A 18 6.42 -12.74 7.68
N GLU A 19 7.68 -12.35 7.79
CA GLU A 19 8.26 -11.83 9.02
C GLU A 19 7.92 -10.33 9.11
N VAL A 20 7.05 -9.96 10.05
CA VAL A 20 6.73 -8.55 10.32
C VAL A 20 7.56 -8.08 11.50
N THR A 21 8.58 -7.28 11.23
CA THR A 21 9.36 -6.60 12.28
C THR A 21 8.70 -5.27 12.62
N LEU A 22 8.12 -5.16 13.81
CA LEU A 22 7.61 -3.91 14.34
C LEU A 22 8.75 -3.15 15.02
N LEU A 23 9.11 -2.00 14.49
CA LEU A 23 10.00 -1.04 15.17
C LEU A 23 9.15 -0.02 15.92
N GLU A 24 9.05 -0.14 17.23
CA GLU A 24 8.53 0.94 18.08
C GLU A 24 9.65 1.96 18.36
N GLY A 25 9.45 3.17 17.86
CA GLY A 25 10.26 4.33 18.20
C GLY A 25 9.42 5.37 18.92
N VAL A 26 9.39 5.32 20.25
CA VAL A 26 8.91 6.43 21.06
C VAL A 26 10.12 7.30 21.38
N ALA A 27 10.21 8.49 20.79
CA ALA A 27 11.12 9.53 21.21
C ALA A 27 10.43 10.35 22.30
N ALA A 28 10.84 10.18 23.54
CA ALA A 28 10.55 11.12 24.61
C ALA A 28 11.41 12.37 24.41
N ALA A 29 10.79 13.53 24.51
CA ALA A 29 11.49 14.81 24.49
C ALA A 29 12.33 14.97 25.77
N PRO A 30 13.56 15.48 25.69
CA PRO A 30 14.30 15.86 26.88
C PRO A 30 13.91 17.27 27.32
N GLU A 31 13.59 17.35 28.60
CA GLU A 31 13.39 18.55 29.38
C GLU A 31 14.69 19.40 29.44
N ALA A 32 14.55 20.70 29.28
CA ALA A 32 15.64 21.62 29.25
C ALA A 32 16.19 21.90 30.68
N ALA A 33 17.50 21.87 30.84
CA ALA A 33 18.20 22.45 31.98
C ALA A 33 19.33 23.42 31.51
N PRO A 34 19.71 24.44 32.31
CA PRO A 34 20.14 25.71 31.80
C PRO A 34 21.65 25.80 31.49
N ALA A 35 21.94 26.76 30.64
CA ALA A 35 23.26 27.12 30.12
C ALA A 35 24.25 27.62 31.17
N SER A 36 25.53 27.23 30.99
CA SER A 36 26.70 28.01 31.46
C SER A 36 27.76 27.96 30.37
N GLY A 37 28.25 29.15 30.00
CA GLY A 37 29.00 29.41 28.81
C GLY A 37 30.47 29.05 28.80
N ALA A 38 30.99 29.06 27.56
CA ALA A 38 32.27 29.67 27.14
C ALA A 38 32.49 29.43 25.63
N PRO A 39 33.21 30.31 24.89
CA PRO A 39 33.29 30.27 23.45
C PRO A 39 34.40 29.29 22.98
N GLY A 40 34.06 28.38 22.10
CA GLY A 40 34.98 27.44 21.50
C GLY A 40 34.57 27.11 20.05
N GLU A 41 35.47 27.35 19.14
CA GLU A 41 35.72 26.92 17.77
C GLU A 41 34.54 26.47 16.85
N PRO A 42 34.55 26.81 15.56
CA PRO A 42 33.52 26.40 14.59
C PRO A 42 33.62 24.90 14.29
N GLY A 43 32.71 24.13 14.85
CA GLY A 43 32.51 22.71 14.52
C GLY A 43 31.96 22.52 13.10
N PRO A 44 32.11 21.32 12.52
CA PRO A 44 31.75 21.04 11.14
C PRO A 44 30.26 21.30 10.90
N ALA A 45 29.97 21.87 9.73
CA ALA A 45 28.65 22.28 9.28
C ALA A 45 27.58 21.20 9.58
N ALA A 46 26.57 21.61 10.35
CA ALA A 46 25.39 20.80 10.62
C ALA A 46 24.78 20.36 9.28
N ALA A 47 24.72 19.07 9.07
CA ALA A 47 24.02 18.49 7.94
C ALA A 47 22.57 19.03 7.95
N ALA A 48 22.19 19.72 6.89
CA ALA A 48 20.84 20.27 6.74
C ALA A 48 19.81 19.17 7.01
N ALA A 49 18.92 19.40 7.95
CA ALA A 49 17.81 18.51 8.21
C ALA A 49 17.04 18.29 6.89
N PRO A 50 16.63 17.04 6.57
CA PRO A 50 15.93 16.79 5.33
C PRO A 50 14.68 17.67 5.29
N ALA A 51 14.57 18.47 4.22
CA ALA A 51 13.42 19.33 4.01
C ALA A 51 12.15 18.49 4.10
N MET A 52 11.24 18.85 5.00
CA MET A 52 9.95 18.19 5.12
C MET A 52 9.17 18.42 3.82
N VAL A 53 9.10 17.39 2.98
CA VAL A 53 8.28 17.44 1.78
C VAL A 53 6.82 17.56 2.23
N ALA A 54 6.17 18.67 1.87
CA ALA A 54 4.76 18.85 2.15
C ALA A 54 3.95 17.76 1.42
N LEU A 55 3.19 16.96 2.19
CA LEU A 55 2.33 15.93 1.63
C LEU A 55 1.11 16.61 0.98
N VAL A 56 0.95 16.39 -0.33
CA VAL A 56 -0.22 16.89 -1.08
C VAL A 56 -1.38 15.89 -0.98
N PRO A 57 -2.65 16.36 -0.94
CA PRO A 57 -3.81 15.46 -0.78
C PRO A 57 -3.97 14.46 -1.93
N ALA A 58 -3.54 14.84 -3.13
CA ALA A 58 -3.54 13.99 -4.32
C ALA A 58 -2.33 14.31 -5.19
N LEU A 59 -1.86 13.31 -5.92
CA LEU A 59 -0.80 13.46 -6.92
C LEU A 59 -1.12 12.62 -8.15
N ARG A 60 -0.46 12.92 -9.26
CA ARG A 60 -0.51 12.10 -10.47
C ARG A 60 0.84 11.47 -10.73
N THR A 61 0.84 10.20 -11.10
CA THR A 61 2.03 9.51 -11.59
C THR A 61 2.42 10.02 -12.99
N ARG A 62 3.60 9.69 -13.46
CA ARG A 62 4.03 9.98 -14.84
C ARG A 62 3.14 9.28 -15.89
N THR A 63 2.57 8.14 -15.53
CA THR A 63 1.62 7.40 -16.39
C THR A 63 0.20 7.94 -16.37
N GLY A 64 -0.06 8.97 -15.55
CA GLY A 64 -1.36 9.65 -15.48
C GLY A 64 -2.33 9.08 -14.44
N GLN A 65 -1.91 8.10 -13.63
CA GLN A 65 -2.74 7.60 -12.53
C GLN A 65 -2.87 8.64 -11.43
N GLU A 66 -4.09 8.83 -10.95
CA GLU A 66 -4.38 9.68 -9.81
C GLU A 66 -4.24 8.86 -8.52
N LEU A 67 -3.46 9.39 -7.58
CA LEU A 67 -3.27 8.81 -6.24
C LEU A 67 -3.81 9.78 -5.20
N LYS A 68 -4.55 9.27 -4.22
CA LYS A 68 -5.02 10.02 -3.05
C LYS A 68 -4.22 9.64 -1.82
N LEU A 69 -3.92 10.64 -0.98
CA LEU A 69 -3.28 10.46 0.31
C LEU A 69 -4.30 9.94 1.32
N LEU A 70 -4.00 8.80 1.94
CA LEU A 70 -4.78 8.20 3.01
C LEU A 70 -4.09 8.40 4.36
N PRO A 71 -4.85 8.60 5.44
CA PRO A 71 -4.29 8.76 6.79
C PRO A 71 -3.77 7.42 7.34
N ALA A 72 -2.95 7.50 8.38
CA ALA A 72 -2.79 6.40 9.32
C ALA A 72 -4.16 6.10 9.98
N ALA A 73 -4.47 4.83 10.21
CA ALA A 73 -5.77 4.43 10.72
C ALA A 73 -5.71 3.16 11.56
N THR A 74 -6.60 3.07 12.53
CA THR A 74 -6.88 1.82 13.26
C THR A 74 -8.28 1.37 12.91
N PHE A 75 -8.45 0.11 12.52
CA PHE A 75 -9.75 -0.43 12.13
C PHE A 75 -9.85 -1.93 12.40
N THR A 76 -11.04 -2.47 12.34
CA THR A 76 -11.28 -3.91 12.40
C THR A 76 -11.41 -4.47 10.99
N MET A 77 -10.40 -5.23 10.59
CA MET A 77 -10.35 -5.95 9.32
C MET A 77 -11.16 -7.26 9.42
N GLY A 78 -11.78 -7.67 8.31
CA GLY A 78 -12.56 -8.89 8.24
C GLY A 78 -14.06 -8.67 8.45
N SER A 79 -14.83 -9.73 8.31
CA SER A 79 -16.30 -9.69 8.31
C SER A 79 -16.92 -10.30 9.57
N GLN A 80 -18.12 -9.81 9.94
CA GLN A 80 -18.87 -10.34 11.09
C GLN A 80 -19.31 -11.78 10.86
N ARG A 81 -19.43 -12.58 11.94
CA ARG A 81 -19.75 -14.02 11.86
C ARG A 81 -21.01 -14.34 11.04
N ARG A 82 -22.00 -13.47 11.05
CA ARG A 82 -23.29 -13.65 10.39
C ARG A 82 -23.41 -12.88 9.08
N GLU A 83 -22.30 -12.35 8.56
CA GLU A 83 -22.33 -11.60 7.31
C GLU A 83 -22.57 -12.53 6.12
N PRO A 84 -23.57 -12.25 5.25
CA PRO A 84 -23.83 -13.04 4.07
C PRO A 84 -22.61 -13.09 3.14
N GLY A 85 -22.25 -14.29 2.66
CA GLY A 85 -21.10 -14.47 1.77
C GLY A 85 -19.75 -14.58 2.47
N ARG A 86 -19.70 -14.42 3.82
CA ARG A 86 -18.47 -14.53 4.60
C ARG A 86 -17.80 -15.89 4.43
N ARG A 87 -16.48 -15.88 4.26
CA ARG A 87 -15.62 -17.06 4.24
C ARG A 87 -14.95 -17.31 5.59
N ALA A 88 -14.50 -18.53 5.82
CA ALA A 88 -13.89 -18.94 7.10
C ALA A 88 -12.61 -18.15 7.48
N ASN A 89 -11.86 -17.69 6.46
CA ASN A 89 -10.62 -16.92 6.61
C ASN A 89 -10.83 -15.42 6.88
N GLU A 90 -12.07 -14.93 6.86
CA GLU A 90 -12.41 -13.51 7.08
C GLU A 90 -12.69 -13.20 8.56
N GLY A 91 -11.93 -13.80 9.47
CA GLY A 91 -12.06 -13.53 10.91
C GLY A 91 -11.71 -12.08 11.24
N GLN A 92 -12.56 -11.44 12.08
CA GLN A 92 -12.30 -10.07 12.51
C GLN A 92 -11.02 -9.97 13.34
N ARG A 93 -10.18 -8.96 13.03
CA ARG A 93 -8.96 -8.64 13.76
C ARG A 93 -8.70 -7.14 13.77
N PRO A 94 -8.18 -6.57 14.87
CA PRO A 94 -7.75 -5.18 14.89
C PRO A 94 -6.50 -5.02 14.03
N VAL A 95 -6.44 -3.92 13.26
CA VAL A 95 -5.31 -3.56 12.40
C VAL A 95 -4.94 -2.11 12.62
N ASN A 96 -3.64 -1.84 12.72
CA ASN A 96 -3.05 -0.52 12.78
C ASN A 96 -2.28 -0.23 11.50
N LEU A 97 -2.76 0.72 10.70
CA LEU A 97 -2.02 1.32 9.61
C LEU A 97 -1.23 2.51 10.16
N LEU A 98 0.04 2.28 10.49
CA LEU A 98 0.86 3.24 11.24
C LEU A 98 1.33 4.45 10.40
N ARG A 99 1.22 4.39 9.08
CA ARG A 99 1.75 5.40 8.16
C ARG A 99 0.69 5.88 7.20
N ARG A 100 0.80 7.16 6.82
CA ARG A 100 0.08 7.68 5.65
C ARG A 100 0.64 7.01 4.39
N PHE A 101 -0.22 6.79 3.42
CA PHE A 101 0.16 6.20 2.13
C PHE A 101 -0.71 6.77 1.01
N TYR A 102 -0.18 6.71 -0.21
CA TYR A 102 -0.95 7.03 -1.40
C TYR A 102 -1.53 5.76 -2.00
N MET A 103 -2.80 5.84 -2.41
CA MET A 103 -3.49 4.77 -3.13
C MET A 103 -4.06 5.30 -4.43
N SER A 104 -3.94 4.51 -5.50
CA SER A 104 -4.59 4.82 -6.77
C SER A 104 -6.11 4.84 -6.61
N THR A 105 -6.76 5.82 -7.28
CA THR A 105 -8.22 5.97 -7.25
C THR A 105 -8.94 4.92 -8.10
N ARG A 106 -8.19 4.15 -8.89
CA ARG A 106 -8.69 3.09 -9.77
C ARG A 106 -7.61 2.01 -9.93
N GLU A 107 -8.02 0.87 -10.40
CA GLU A 107 -7.12 -0.19 -10.82
C GLU A 107 -6.22 0.27 -11.96
N VAL A 108 -5.05 -0.36 -12.11
CA VAL A 108 -4.15 -0.13 -13.24
C VAL A 108 -4.88 -0.57 -14.51
N THR A 109 -4.96 0.31 -15.49
CA THR A 109 -5.65 0.02 -16.76
C THR A 109 -4.71 -0.62 -17.78
N ASN A 110 -5.30 -1.17 -18.86
CA ASN A 110 -4.51 -1.68 -19.99
C ASN A 110 -3.57 -0.60 -20.56
N ALA A 111 -4.06 0.63 -20.73
CA ALA A 111 -3.25 1.74 -21.21
C ALA A 111 -2.08 2.06 -20.27
N ASP A 112 -2.32 2.05 -18.95
CA ASP A 112 -1.26 2.28 -17.97
C ASP A 112 -0.20 1.16 -18.01
N PHE A 113 -0.62 -0.10 -18.05
CA PHE A 113 0.28 -1.25 -18.02
C PHE A 113 1.06 -1.43 -19.33
N LYS A 114 0.45 -1.12 -20.47
CA LYS A 114 1.11 -1.20 -21.79
C LYS A 114 2.23 -0.17 -21.97
N GLN A 115 2.30 0.88 -21.14
CA GLN A 115 3.47 1.78 -21.12
C GLN A 115 4.72 1.04 -20.59
N PHE A 116 4.54 0.09 -19.67
CA PHE A 116 5.60 -0.78 -19.15
C PHE A 116 5.85 -1.99 -20.08
N ARG A 117 4.77 -2.62 -20.56
CA ARG A 117 4.84 -3.84 -21.39
C ARG A 117 3.87 -3.73 -22.57
N PRO A 118 4.32 -3.16 -23.69
CA PRO A 118 3.46 -2.91 -24.85
C PRO A 118 2.80 -4.14 -25.47
N GLU A 119 3.47 -5.32 -25.36
CA GLU A 119 2.99 -6.59 -25.90
C GLU A 119 1.95 -7.28 -25.01
N HIS A 120 1.66 -6.76 -23.80
CA HIS A 120 0.71 -7.38 -22.88
C HIS A 120 -0.68 -7.52 -23.50
N ARG A 121 -1.33 -8.64 -23.19
CA ARG A 121 -2.70 -8.95 -23.63
C ARG A 121 -3.55 -9.38 -22.44
N SER A 122 -4.63 -8.65 -22.19
CA SER A 122 -5.65 -8.99 -21.19
C SER A 122 -6.62 -10.07 -21.68
N GLY A 123 -6.77 -10.20 -23.01
CA GLY A 123 -7.53 -11.29 -23.62
C GLY A 123 -9.04 -11.05 -23.66
N PHE A 124 -9.78 -12.13 -23.50
CA PHE A 124 -11.24 -12.17 -23.64
C PHE A 124 -11.86 -13.03 -22.54
N VAL A 125 -13.10 -12.69 -22.15
CA VAL A 125 -14.00 -13.57 -21.40
C VAL A 125 -15.24 -13.82 -22.24
N SER A 126 -15.45 -15.07 -22.63
CA SER A 126 -16.45 -15.44 -23.65
C SER A 126 -16.21 -14.65 -24.94
N GLN A 127 -17.16 -13.78 -25.33
CA GLN A 127 -17.03 -12.94 -26.52
C GLN A 127 -16.68 -11.48 -26.18
N ASN A 128 -16.51 -11.16 -24.90
CA ASN A 128 -16.23 -9.80 -24.46
C ASN A 128 -14.72 -9.57 -24.37
N THR A 129 -14.24 -8.51 -25.05
CA THR A 129 -12.84 -8.12 -24.94
C THR A 129 -12.53 -7.49 -23.60
N LEU A 130 -11.35 -7.83 -23.07
CA LEU A 130 -10.77 -7.20 -21.89
C LEU A 130 -9.59 -6.26 -22.26
N GLU A 131 -9.45 -5.93 -23.56
CA GLU A 131 -8.30 -5.19 -24.12
C GLU A 131 -8.51 -3.68 -24.21
N LEU A 132 -9.71 -3.16 -23.85
CA LEU A 132 -9.95 -1.72 -23.96
C LEU A 132 -9.02 -0.95 -23.02
N ASP A 133 -8.52 0.18 -23.47
CA ASP A 133 -7.52 0.99 -22.76
C ASP A 133 -7.90 1.33 -21.31
N ARG A 134 -9.18 1.63 -21.09
CA ARG A 134 -9.70 2.04 -19.77
C ARG A 134 -10.17 0.88 -18.88
N GLN A 135 -10.18 -0.35 -19.39
CA GLN A 135 -10.48 -1.52 -18.56
C GLN A 135 -9.28 -1.84 -17.66
N PRO A 136 -9.54 -2.40 -16.47
CA PRO A 136 -8.48 -2.94 -15.63
C PRO A 136 -7.64 -3.96 -16.39
N VAL A 137 -6.31 -3.88 -16.22
CA VAL A 137 -5.42 -4.89 -16.78
C VAL A 137 -5.62 -6.22 -16.03
N VAL A 138 -5.77 -7.30 -16.78
CA VAL A 138 -5.88 -8.68 -16.26
C VAL A 138 -4.84 -9.59 -16.91
N ASN A 139 -4.78 -10.87 -16.51
CA ASN A 139 -3.72 -11.80 -16.90
C ASN A 139 -2.32 -11.35 -16.52
N VAL A 140 -2.21 -10.68 -15.36
CA VAL A 140 -0.96 -10.18 -14.78
C VAL A 140 -0.63 -11.05 -13.57
N SER A 141 0.57 -11.63 -13.54
CA SER A 141 1.07 -12.32 -12.36
C SER A 141 1.45 -11.31 -11.27
N TRP A 142 1.57 -11.79 -10.02
CA TRP A 142 2.10 -10.95 -8.94
C TRP A 142 3.50 -10.39 -9.26
N GLN A 143 4.33 -11.20 -9.91
CA GLN A 143 5.68 -10.81 -10.33
C GLN A 143 5.64 -9.68 -11.38
N ASP A 144 4.73 -9.75 -12.34
CA ASP A 144 4.55 -8.70 -13.34
C ASP A 144 4.04 -7.40 -12.69
N ALA A 145 3.10 -7.51 -11.76
CA ALA A 145 2.58 -6.37 -11.02
C ALA A 145 3.65 -5.71 -10.12
N ALA A 146 4.50 -6.51 -9.46
CA ALA A 146 5.64 -6.01 -8.70
C ALA A 146 6.69 -5.34 -9.59
N ALA A 147 6.96 -5.92 -10.77
CA ALA A 147 7.86 -5.34 -11.76
C ALA A 147 7.32 -4.00 -12.30
N TYR A 148 6.02 -3.91 -12.57
CA TYR A 148 5.36 -2.66 -12.95
C TYR A 148 5.53 -1.58 -11.86
N CYS A 149 5.35 -1.93 -10.59
CA CYS A 149 5.56 -1.00 -9.47
C CYS A 149 7.02 -0.51 -9.41
N ASN A 150 8.00 -1.39 -9.62
CA ASN A 150 9.39 -1.00 -9.67
C ASN A 150 9.71 -0.09 -10.87
N TRP A 151 9.17 -0.41 -12.05
CA TRP A 151 9.30 0.43 -13.23
C TRP A 151 8.70 1.83 -12.96
N LEU A 152 7.48 1.89 -12.41
CA LEU A 152 6.83 3.16 -12.08
C LEU A 152 7.63 3.96 -11.04
N SER A 153 8.29 3.28 -10.10
CA SER A 153 9.20 3.91 -9.13
C SER A 153 10.41 4.53 -9.81
N ALA A 154 11.03 3.81 -10.75
CA ALA A 154 12.17 4.30 -11.52
C ALA A 154 11.79 5.53 -12.35
N GLU A 155 10.63 5.51 -13.03
CA GLU A 155 10.09 6.65 -13.78
C GLU A 155 9.87 7.90 -12.91
N ALA A 156 9.61 7.72 -11.62
CA ALA A 156 9.43 8.80 -10.64
C ALA A 156 10.69 9.16 -9.86
N GLY A 157 11.84 8.50 -10.13
CA GLY A 157 13.08 8.68 -9.37
C GLY A 157 13.01 8.19 -7.92
N LEU A 158 12.11 7.24 -7.63
CA LEU A 158 11.92 6.65 -6.31
C LEU A 158 12.69 5.34 -6.17
N LYS A 159 12.96 4.93 -4.93
CA LYS A 159 13.60 3.64 -4.66
C LYS A 159 12.61 2.51 -4.92
N PRO A 160 13.03 1.43 -5.62
CA PRO A 160 12.16 0.29 -5.86
C PRO A 160 11.67 -0.33 -4.55
N ALA A 161 10.43 -0.87 -4.58
CA ALA A 161 9.83 -1.54 -3.43
C ALA A 161 10.07 -3.05 -3.42
N TYR A 162 10.62 -3.59 -4.49
CA TYR A 162 10.91 -5.02 -4.63
C TYR A 162 12.33 -5.24 -5.12
N ASP A 163 13.06 -6.17 -4.47
CA ASP A 163 14.38 -6.62 -4.88
C ASP A 163 14.29 -7.96 -5.59
N LYS A 164 15.19 -8.19 -6.54
CA LYS A 164 15.33 -9.48 -7.21
C LYS A 164 16.12 -10.45 -6.31
N ARG A 165 15.49 -11.61 -6.00
CA ARG A 165 16.14 -12.74 -5.33
C ARG A 165 15.98 -14.00 -6.19
N GLY A 166 17.05 -14.44 -6.82
CA GLY A 166 16.96 -15.44 -7.87
C GLY A 166 16.07 -14.93 -9.02
N ASP A 167 15.06 -15.70 -9.39
CA ASP A 167 14.13 -15.34 -10.47
C ASP A 167 12.85 -14.62 -9.96
N GLN A 168 12.77 -14.33 -8.67
CA GLN A 168 11.59 -13.70 -8.07
C GLN A 168 11.86 -12.31 -7.54
N LEU A 169 10.85 -11.45 -7.61
CA LEU A 169 10.81 -10.19 -6.90
C LEU A 169 10.25 -10.43 -5.49
N VAL A 170 10.88 -9.85 -4.49
CA VAL A 170 10.45 -9.88 -3.09
C VAL A 170 10.39 -8.47 -2.52
N ALA A 171 9.45 -8.22 -1.62
CA ALA A 171 9.31 -6.91 -1.00
C ALA A 171 10.54 -6.54 -0.19
N VAL A 172 10.99 -5.29 -0.33
CA VAL A 172 12.10 -4.71 0.44
C VAL A 172 11.63 -4.37 1.85
N SER A 173 12.45 -4.68 2.84
CA SER A 173 12.23 -4.29 4.24
C SER A 173 13.47 -3.55 4.77
N PRO A 174 13.31 -2.38 5.39
CA PRO A 174 12.05 -1.63 5.61
C PRO A 174 11.45 -1.08 4.30
N VAL A 175 10.14 -0.81 4.32
CA VAL A 175 9.41 -0.28 3.15
C VAL A 175 10.06 0.99 2.63
N THR A 176 10.29 1.06 1.33
CA THR A 176 10.87 2.21 0.63
C THR A 176 9.80 3.29 0.34
N ASN A 177 10.20 4.37 -0.35
CA ASN A 177 9.29 5.41 -0.84
C ASN A 177 8.74 5.10 -2.25
N GLY A 178 9.03 3.94 -2.82
CA GLY A 178 8.59 3.54 -4.16
C GLY A 178 7.14 3.07 -4.20
N TYR A 179 6.65 2.92 -5.43
CA TYR A 179 5.35 2.32 -5.68
C TYR A 179 5.38 0.83 -5.35
N ARG A 180 4.31 0.33 -4.77
CA ARG A 180 4.14 -1.07 -4.41
C ARG A 180 2.68 -1.50 -4.47
N LEU A 181 2.45 -2.78 -4.49
CA LEU A 181 1.12 -3.34 -4.28
C LEU A 181 0.63 -3.01 -2.85
N PRO A 182 -0.65 -2.74 -2.67
CA PRO A 182 -1.22 -2.58 -1.35
C PRO A 182 -1.14 -3.88 -0.56
N THR A 183 -1.03 -3.78 0.75
CA THR A 183 -1.30 -4.92 1.63
C THR A 183 -2.80 -5.21 1.64
N GLU A 184 -3.18 -6.42 2.04
CA GLU A 184 -4.59 -6.80 2.23
C GLU A 184 -5.33 -5.81 3.15
N ALA A 185 -4.67 -5.40 4.24
CA ALA A 185 -5.23 -4.45 5.19
C ALA A 185 -5.43 -3.05 4.61
N GLU A 186 -4.47 -2.54 3.85
CA GLU A 186 -4.60 -1.25 3.16
C GLU A 186 -5.72 -1.31 2.12
N TRP A 187 -5.81 -2.39 1.37
CA TRP A 187 -6.84 -2.58 0.37
C TRP A 187 -8.23 -2.61 1.01
N GLU A 188 -8.43 -3.41 2.07
CA GLU A 188 -9.72 -3.50 2.76
C GLU A 188 -10.10 -2.16 3.39
N PHE A 189 -9.16 -1.48 4.04
CA PHE A 189 -9.40 -0.16 4.61
C PHE A 189 -9.91 0.81 3.56
N VAL A 190 -9.23 0.89 2.42
CA VAL A 190 -9.61 1.83 1.35
C VAL A 190 -10.95 1.46 0.71
N ALA A 191 -11.17 0.17 0.44
CA ALA A 191 -12.41 -0.31 -0.17
C ALA A 191 -13.64 -0.04 0.71
N ARG A 192 -13.48 -0.02 2.03
CA ARG A 192 -14.60 0.12 2.98
C ARG A 192 -14.66 1.48 3.67
N SER A 193 -13.57 2.24 3.71
CA SER A 193 -13.57 3.54 4.38
C SER A 193 -14.42 4.57 3.64
N GLU A 194 -15.21 5.31 4.39
CA GLU A 194 -15.92 6.45 3.86
C GLU A 194 -14.99 7.65 3.79
N ASN A 195 -14.62 8.04 2.56
CA ASN A 195 -13.70 9.14 2.28
C ASN A 195 -12.33 9.06 3.01
N GLY A 196 -11.83 7.84 3.26
CA GLY A 196 -10.59 7.64 4.02
C GLY A 196 -10.74 7.87 5.53
N GLY A 197 -11.96 8.00 6.03
CA GLY A 197 -12.27 8.14 7.45
C GLY A 197 -12.29 6.82 8.22
N SER A 198 -12.48 6.90 9.55
CA SER A 198 -12.55 5.74 10.44
C SER A 198 -13.85 4.95 10.34
N ARG A 199 -14.88 5.53 9.73
CA ARG A 199 -16.13 4.82 9.48
C ARG A 199 -15.97 3.86 8.31
N LEU A 200 -16.15 2.57 8.56
CA LEU A 200 -16.09 1.53 7.55
C LEU A 200 -17.51 1.10 7.16
N ARG A 201 -17.73 0.99 5.87
CA ARG A 201 -18.94 0.38 5.30
C ARG A 201 -18.79 -1.14 5.32
N LYS A 202 -19.91 -1.84 5.29
CA LYS A 202 -19.92 -3.29 5.15
C LYS A 202 -19.38 -3.72 3.78
N TYR A 203 -19.83 -3.03 2.74
CA TYR A 203 -19.40 -3.24 1.36
C TYR A 203 -18.87 -1.93 0.76
N PRO A 204 -18.08 -1.96 -0.32
CA PRO A 204 -17.62 -0.74 -0.99
C PRO A 204 -18.74 0.22 -1.39
N TRP A 205 -19.92 -0.32 -1.71
CA TRP A 205 -21.11 0.44 -2.11
C TRP A 205 -22.04 0.82 -0.95
N GLY A 206 -21.81 0.36 0.28
CA GLY A 206 -22.64 0.70 1.45
C GLY A 206 -22.93 -0.47 2.37
N GLU A 207 -24.13 -0.48 2.98
CA GLU A 207 -24.47 -1.41 4.07
C GLU A 207 -25.37 -2.58 3.62
N SER A 208 -25.99 -2.52 2.45
CA SER A 208 -27.06 -3.44 2.06
C SER A 208 -26.76 -4.26 0.80
N LEU A 209 -27.46 -5.40 0.71
CA LEU A 209 -27.62 -6.20 -0.50
C LEU A 209 -29.08 -6.06 -1.01
N PRO A 210 -29.34 -6.25 -2.32
CA PRO A 210 -28.40 -6.55 -3.39
C PRO A 210 -27.48 -5.38 -3.76
N VAL A 211 -26.45 -5.68 -4.54
CA VAL A 211 -25.53 -4.67 -5.08
C VAL A 211 -26.32 -3.65 -5.91
N PRO A 212 -26.22 -2.33 -5.64
CA PRO A 212 -26.88 -1.32 -6.45
C PRO A 212 -26.42 -1.35 -7.91
N ALA A 213 -27.31 -1.05 -8.83
CA ALA A 213 -26.96 -0.97 -10.26
C ALA A 213 -25.81 0.05 -10.45
N GLY A 214 -24.75 -0.37 -11.19
CA GLY A 214 -23.57 0.46 -11.44
C GLY A 214 -22.58 0.56 -10.28
N ALA A 215 -22.76 -0.15 -9.17
CA ALA A 215 -21.82 -0.16 -8.04
C ALA A 215 -20.66 -1.17 -8.21
N GLY A 216 -20.66 -1.95 -9.28
CA GLY A 216 -19.63 -2.91 -9.63
C GLY A 216 -19.76 -3.33 -11.09
N ASN A 217 -18.77 -4.08 -11.56
CA ASN A 217 -18.77 -4.66 -12.89
C ASN A 217 -19.67 -5.90 -12.96
#